data_643caad54c21209506cc5e1a77e9a994
#
_entry.id   643caad54c21209506cc5e1a77e9a994
#
_cell.length_a   1.000
_cell.length_b   1.000
_cell.length_c   1.000
_cell.angle_alpha   90.00
_cell.angle_beta   90.00
_cell.angle_gamma   90.00
#
_symmetry.space_group_name_H-M   'P 1'
#
loop_
_entity.id
_entity.type
_entity.pdbx_description
1 polymer ?
#
loop_
_entity_poly.entity_id
_entity_poly.type
_entity_poly.pdbx_seq_one_letter_code
_entity_poly.pdbx_strand_id
1 'polypeptide(L)'
;MPRRRDLRSVCLIGSGPIVIGQACEFDYAGCQALKVLREDGFRTIVVNSNPATIMTDPGFADRTYLEPLDVEGVRSVLERERPDALLPTMGGQTALNLAIALAEEGVLEDLGVELIGAPVDVIKRAEDRDLFRETVRAAGLQVPTSQIVTSMDQVPRHVSLPVILRPAFTLGGHGGGTARTREELHRLLERGLAESPV
;
A
#
# COMPACT_ATOMS: atom_id res chain seq x y z
N MET A 1 7.07 22.69 -2.77
CA MET A 1 5.69 23.21 -2.61
C MET A 1 5.63 24.00 -1.31
N PRO A 2 4.83 25.06 -1.21
CA PRO A 2 4.69 25.76 0.06
C PRO A 2 4.05 24.83 1.12
N ARG A 3 4.48 25.00 2.38
CA ARG A 3 3.93 24.25 3.52
C ARG A 3 2.40 24.44 3.61
N ARG A 4 1.67 23.36 3.83
CA ARG A 4 0.25 23.37 4.19
C ARG A 4 0.09 24.04 5.57
N ARG A 5 -0.58 25.20 5.61
CA ARG A 5 -0.79 25.97 6.85
C ARG A 5 -2.03 25.58 7.62
N ASP A 6 -2.89 24.82 6.99
CA ASP A 6 -4.14 24.26 7.50
C ASP A 6 -3.93 22.97 8.31
N LEU A 7 -2.79 22.30 8.13
CA LEU A 7 -2.40 21.11 8.91
C LEU A 7 -1.39 21.47 9.99
N ARG A 8 -1.48 20.83 11.15
CA ARG A 8 -0.58 20.97 12.31
C ARG A 8 0.08 19.65 12.68
N SER A 9 -0.60 18.54 12.41
CA SER A 9 -0.17 17.21 12.81
C SER A 9 -0.40 16.18 11.69
N VAL A 10 0.53 15.22 11.57
CA VAL A 10 0.49 14.15 10.57
C VAL A 10 0.77 12.82 11.25
N CYS A 11 -0.10 11.86 11.04
CA CYS A 11 0.13 10.47 11.40
C CYS A 11 0.68 9.70 10.19
N LEU A 12 1.80 9.01 10.36
CA LEU A 12 2.43 8.17 9.36
C LEU A 12 2.23 6.70 9.72
N ILE A 13 1.82 5.89 8.76
CA ILE A 13 1.74 4.44 8.94
C ILE A 13 3.03 3.81 8.40
N GLY A 14 3.68 2.99 9.23
CA GLY A 14 4.86 2.22 8.84
C GLY A 14 4.51 0.99 8.01
N SER A 15 5.55 0.26 7.58
CA SER A 15 5.40 -0.91 6.70
C SER A 15 5.14 -2.23 7.43
N GLY A 16 5.13 -2.22 8.76
CA GLY A 16 4.94 -3.44 9.54
C GLY A 16 6.20 -4.32 9.61
N PRO A 17 6.04 -5.64 9.63
CA PRO A 17 7.13 -6.59 9.70
C PRO A 17 8.10 -6.45 8.52
N ILE A 18 9.36 -6.84 8.75
CA ILE A 18 10.37 -6.85 7.69
C ILE A 18 10.01 -7.93 6.67
N VAL A 19 9.68 -7.50 5.46
CA VAL A 19 9.49 -8.37 4.29
C VAL A 19 10.61 -8.09 3.31
N ILE A 20 11.20 -9.13 2.73
CA ILE A 20 12.27 -9.00 1.74
C ILE A 20 11.77 -8.15 0.55
N GLY A 21 12.52 -7.10 0.21
CA GLY A 21 12.20 -6.17 -0.88
C GLY A 21 11.33 -4.97 -0.48
N GLN A 22 10.84 -4.89 0.78
CA GLN A 22 9.98 -3.82 1.24
C GLN A 22 10.53 -3.04 2.44
N ALA A 23 11.10 -3.73 3.43
CA ALA A 23 11.36 -3.15 4.74
C ALA A 23 12.38 -2.02 4.75
N CYS A 24 13.55 -2.21 4.13
CA CYS A 24 14.62 -1.22 4.16
C CYS A 24 14.24 0.06 3.44
N GLU A 25 13.52 -0.05 2.33
CA GLU A 25 13.10 1.11 1.53
C GLU A 25 12.09 1.96 2.30
N PHE A 26 11.05 1.33 2.86
CA PHE A 26 9.98 2.06 3.55
C PHE A 26 10.39 2.56 4.94
N ASP A 27 11.25 1.85 5.66
CA ASP A 27 11.80 2.36 6.91
C ASP A 27 12.63 3.63 6.68
N TYR A 28 13.52 3.61 5.68
CA TYR A 28 14.27 4.79 5.30
C TYR A 28 13.36 5.93 4.81
N ALA A 29 12.43 5.65 3.91
CA ALA A 29 11.49 6.65 3.39
C ALA A 29 10.63 7.26 4.50
N GLY A 30 10.14 6.44 5.44
CA GLY A 30 9.39 6.89 6.61
C GLY A 30 10.21 7.81 7.51
N CYS A 31 11.47 7.44 7.80
CA CYS A 31 12.39 8.30 8.57
C CYS A 31 12.63 9.65 7.91
N GLN A 32 12.84 9.67 6.59
CA GLN A 32 13.03 10.92 5.84
C GLN A 32 11.77 11.78 5.85
N ALA A 33 10.60 11.17 5.67
CA ALA A 33 9.33 11.89 5.75
C ALA A 33 9.10 12.51 7.13
N LEU A 34 9.33 11.75 8.22
CA LEU A 34 9.22 12.26 9.59
C LEU A 34 10.17 13.42 9.85
N LYS A 35 11.42 13.31 9.36
CA LYS A 35 12.40 14.37 9.49
C LYS A 35 11.93 15.66 8.81
N VAL A 36 11.52 15.59 7.55
CA VAL A 36 11.06 16.75 6.78
C VAL A 36 9.80 17.36 7.39
N LEU A 37 8.83 16.54 7.80
CA LEU A 37 7.61 17.01 8.46
C LEU A 37 7.92 17.77 9.74
N ARG A 38 8.85 17.29 10.56
CA ARG A 38 9.29 17.99 11.78
C ARG A 38 10.04 19.28 11.49
N GLU A 39 10.93 19.29 10.49
CA GLU A 39 11.63 20.50 10.04
C GLU A 39 10.64 21.57 9.56
N ASP A 40 9.55 21.15 8.91
CA ASP A 40 8.45 22.02 8.52
C ASP A 40 7.53 22.41 9.70
N GLY A 41 7.78 21.89 10.90
CA GLY A 41 7.06 22.21 12.13
C GLY A 41 5.71 21.53 12.28
N PHE A 42 5.51 20.37 11.66
CA PHE A 42 4.36 19.50 11.95
C PHE A 42 4.63 18.66 13.21
N ARG A 43 3.59 18.45 14.01
CA ARG A 43 3.60 17.39 15.02
C ARG A 43 3.47 16.05 14.31
N THR A 44 4.40 15.13 14.58
CA THR A 44 4.48 13.84 13.89
C THR A 44 4.10 12.71 14.82
N ILE A 45 3.25 11.82 14.31
CA ILE A 45 2.84 10.57 14.94
C ILE A 45 3.24 9.44 14.00
N VAL A 46 3.82 8.37 14.52
CA VAL A 46 4.09 7.16 13.75
C VAL A 46 3.40 5.96 14.40
N VAL A 47 2.77 5.14 13.55
CA VAL A 47 2.21 3.83 13.93
C VAL A 47 2.93 2.75 13.15
N ASN A 48 3.50 1.78 13.84
CA ASN A 48 4.13 0.62 13.21
C ASN A 48 4.03 -0.60 14.13
N SER A 49 3.87 -1.78 13.57
CA SER A 49 3.84 -3.01 14.37
C SER A 49 5.23 -3.59 14.66
N ASN A 50 6.27 -3.07 13.99
CA ASN A 50 7.64 -3.55 14.17
C ASN A 50 8.45 -2.61 15.07
N PRO A 51 8.86 -3.05 16.26
CA PRO A 51 9.69 -2.23 17.15
C PRO A 51 11.16 -2.11 16.70
N ALA A 52 11.60 -2.91 15.74
CA ALA A 52 12.99 -2.96 15.29
C ALA A 52 13.28 -2.10 14.06
N THR A 53 12.37 -1.18 13.70
CA THR A 53 12.57 -0.23 12.61
C THR A 53 13.13 1.09 13.13
N ILE A 54 13.91 1.77 12.31
CA ILE A 54 14.52 3.07 12.68
C ILE A 54 13.45 4.12 12.93
N MET A 55 12.35 4.11 12.15
CA MET A 55 11.26 5.09 12.31
C MET A 55 10.57 5.03 13.67
N THR A 56 10.66 3.89 14.38
CA THR A 56 10.09 3.71 15.71
C THR A 56 11.06 4.05 16.84
N ASP A 57 12.32 4.37 16.53
CA ASP A 57 13.29 4.81 17.52
C ASP A 57 12.88 6.16 18.14
N PRO A 58 13.19 6.35 19.45
CA PRO A 58 12.95 7.62 20.12
C PRO A 58 13.62 8.79 19.40
N GLY A 59 12.87 9.84 19.13
CA GLY A 59 13.38 11.06 18.51
C GLY A 59 13.08 11.21 17.01
N PHE A 60 12.62 10.17 16.31
CA PHE A 60 12.16 10.29 14.91
C PHE A 60 10.80 10.95 14.81
N ALA A 61 9.85 10.56 15.65
CA ALA A 61 8.53 11.16 15.74
C ALA A 61 8.28 11.78 17.12
N ASP A 62 7.31 12.71 17.23
CA ASP A 62 6.88 13.27 18.50
C ASP A 62 6.09 12.23 19.33
N ARG A 63 5.42 11.31 18.65
CA ARG A 63 4.72 10.16 19.24
C ARG A 63 4.92 8.91 18.38
N THR A 64 5.24 7.79 19.05
CA THR A 64 5.44 6.48 18.43
C THR A 64 4.51 5.49 19.07
N TYR A 65 3.77 4.76 18.23
CA TYR A 65 2.84 3.71 18.62
C TYR A 65 3.29 2.38 18.01
N LEU A 66 3.48 1.39 18.87
CA LEU A 66 3.75 0.00 18.49
C LEU A 66 2.43 -0.77 18.60
N GLU A 67 1.63 -0.68 17.54
CA GLU A 67 0.30 -1.27 17.48
C GLU A 67 0.18 -2.15 16.23
N PRO A 68 -0.76 -3.11 16.21
CA PRO A 68 -1.09 -3.84 15.01
C PRO A 68 -1.45 -2.89 13.87
N LEU A 69 -0.99 -3.21 12.65
CA LEU A 69 -1.36 -2.47 11.45
C LEU A 69 -2.65 -3.06 10.85
N ASP A 70 -3.72 -2.99 11.63
CA ASP A 70 -5.09 -3.27 11.25
C ASP A 70 -5.99 -2.06 11.54
N VAL A 71 -7.25 -2.14 11.13
CA VAL A 71 -8.19 -1.02 11.27
C VAL A 71 -8.40 -0.64 12.74
N GLU A 72 -8.52 -1.61 13.64
CA GLU A 72 -8.76 -1.37 15.06
C GLU A 72 -7.57 -0.69 15.75
N GLY A 73 -6.36 -1.22 15.51
CA GLY A 73 -5.13 -0.66 16.08
C GLY A 73 -4.87 0.76 15.63
N VAL A 74 -4.97 1.03 14.32
CA VAL A 74 -4.76 2.39 13.80
C VAL A 74 -5.90 3.33 14.16
N ARG A 75 -7.15 2.88 14.15
CA ARG A 75 -8.30 3.67 14.64
C ARG A 75 -8.06 4.15 16.08
N SER A 76 -7.65 3.26 16.98
CA SER A 76 -7.36 3.59 18.38
C SER A 76 -6.33 4.71 18.51
N VAL A 77 -5.28 4.69 17.70
CA VAL A 77 -4.27 5.76 17.66
C VAL A 77 -4.84 7.07 17.10
N LEU A 78 -5.61 7.00 16.01
CA LEU A 78 -6.24 8.18 15.41
C LEU A 78 -7.25 8.84 16.37
N GLU A 79 -8.04 8.06 17.08
CA GLU A 79 -8.98 8.56 18.10
C GLU A 79 -8.27 9.28 19.25
N ARG A 80 -7.15 8.70 19.70
CA ARG A 80 -6.34 9.25 20.79
C ARG A 80 -5.58 10.51 20.41
N GLU A 81 -4.97 10.52 19.25
CA GLU A 81 -4.04 11.58 18.82
C GLU A 81 -4.71 12.69 18.01
N ARG A 82 -5.87 12.39 17.37
CA ARG A 82 -6.62 13.32 16.53
C ARG A 82 -5.73 14.10 15.56
N PRO A 83 -4.93 13.43 14.73
CA PRO A 83 -4.11 14.12 13.75
C PRO A 83 -4.96 14.80 12.69
N ASP A 84 -4.46 15.89 12.11
CA ASP A 84 -5.15 16.55 10.99
C ASP A 84 -5.06 15.71 9.70
N ALA A 85 -3.99 14.92 9.55
CA ALA A 85 -3.77 14.13 8.35
C ALA A 85 -3.15 12.76 8.62
N LEU A 86 -3.43 11.80 7.71
CA LEU A 86 -2.85 10.47 7.65
C LEU A 86 -2.00 10.33 6.38
N LEU A 87 -0.75 9.91 6.52
CA LEU A 87 0.21 9.67 5.42
C LEU A 87 0.53 8.17 5.31
N PRO A 88 -0.11 7.39 4.41
CA PRO A 88 0.13 5.96 4.25
C PRO A 88 1.24 5.63 3.25
N THR A 89 1.61 6.56 2.36
CA THR A 89 2.47 6.29 1.20
C THR A 89 3.91 5.90 1.57
N MET A 90 4.28 6.04 2.84
CA MET A 90 5.61 5.66 3.35
C MET A 90 5.63 4.26 3.99
N GLY A 91 4.54 3.53 4.00
CA GLY A 91 4.43 2.22 4.65
C GLY A 91 4.15 1.05 3.69
N GLY A 92 4.34 1.26 2.39
CA GLY A 92 4.14 0.25 1.36
C GLY A 92 2.70 -0.25 1.25
N GLN A 93 2.55 -1.46 0.67
CA GLN A 93 1.22 -2.03 0.41
C GLN A 93 0.39 -2.21 1.67
N THR A 94 1.02 -2.58 2.78
CA THR A 94 0.33 -2.72 4.09
C THR A 94 -0.38 -1.43 4.48
N ALA A 95 0.33 -0.31 4.44
CA ALA A 95 -0.23 0.98 4.80
C ALA A 95 -1.26 1.51 3.79
N LEU A 96 -1.06 1.26 2.50
CA LEU A 96 -2.01 1.66 1.46
C LEU A 96 -3.33 0.89 1.57
N ASN A 97 -3.28 -0.43 1.76
CA ASN A 97 -4.48 -1.25 1.97
C ASN A 97 -5.23 -0.83 3.23
N LEU A 98 -4.49 -0.56 4.31
CA LEU A 98 -5.07 -0.11 5.57
C LEU A 98 -5.72 1.28 5.44
N ALA A 99 -5.12 2.20 4.69
CA ALA A 99 -5.71 3.51 4.44
C ALA A 99 -7.02 3.41 3.64
N ILE A 100 -7.10 2.49 2.67
CA ILE A 100 -8.35 2.19 1.95
C ILE A 100 -9.40 1.68 2.93
N ALA A 101 -9.07 0.68 3.76
CA ALA A 101 -10.01 0.10 4.71
C ALA A 101 -10.52 1.14 5.73
N LEU A 102 -9.63 1.96 6.30
CA LEU A 102 -10.02 3.06 7.19
C LEU A 102 -10.97 4.07 6.54
N ALA A 103 -10.76 4.37 5.27
CA ALA A 103 -11.64 5.28 4.53
C ALA A 103 -12.99 4.64 4.21
N GLU A 104 -13.01 3.37 3.79
CA GLU A 104 -14.24 2.63 3.47
C GLU A 104 -15.11 2.38 4.71
N GLU A 105 -14.50 2.20 5.87
CA GLU A 105 -15.21 2.10 7.15
C GLU A 105 -15.65 3.46 7.73
N GLY A 106 -15.36 4.57 7.03
CA GLY A 106 -15.75 5.91 7.47
C GLY A 106 -14.88 6.49 8.60
N VAL A 107 -13.85 5.78 9.07
CA VAL A 107 -13.03 6.20 10.22
C VAL A 107 -12.37 7.55 9.99
N LEU A 108 -11.84 7.80 8.79
CA LEU A 108 -11.17 9.06 8.48
C LEU A 108 -12.15 10.24 8.47
N GLU A 109 -13.36 10.03 7.93
CA GLU A 109 -14.41 11.05 7.88
C GLU A 109 -14.93 11.37 9.28
N ASP A 110 -15.25 10.34 10.08
CA ASP A 110 -15.74 10.48 11.46
C ASP A 110 -14.76 11.23 12.37
N LEU A 111 -13.48 11.06 12.15
CA LEU A 111 -12.42 11.68 12.93
C LEU A 111 -11.94 13.02 12.34
N GLY A 112 -12.37 13.38 11.14
CA GLY A 112 -11.93 14.58 10.41
C GLY A 112 -10.46 14.52 10.00
N VAL A 113 -9.94 13.32 9.70
CA VAL A 113 -8.53 13.08 9.32
C VAL A 113 -8.40 13.08 7.80
N GLU A 114 -7.64 14.00 7.25
CA GLU A 114 -7.39 14.08 5.81
C GLU A 114 -6.37 13.00 5.36
N LEU A 115 -6.71 12.23 4.34
CA LEU A 115 -5.74 11.34 3.70
C LEU A 115 -4.84 12.14 2.75
N ILE A 116 -3.54 12.19 3.05
CA ILE A 116 -2.54 12.92 2.25
C ILE A 116 -1.58 11.97 1.55
N GLY A 117 -0.86 12.49 0.56
CA GLY A 117 0.07 11.72 -0.29
C GLY A 117 -0.64 11.18 -1.54
N ALA A 118 -1.68 10.37 -1.40
CA ALA A 118 -2.51 9.94 -2.50
C ALA A 118 -3.98 9.76 -2.04
N PRO A 119 -4.97 10.27 -2.80
CA PRO A 119 -6.39 10.01 -2.54
C PRO A 119 -6.74 8.53 -2.72
N VAL A 120 -7.80 8.06 -2.03
CA VAL A 120 -8.23 6.65 -2.07
C VAL A 120 -8.50 6.14 -3.50
N ASP A 121 -9.17 6.96 -4.33
CA ASP A 121 -9.47 6.61 -5.72
C ASP A 121 -8.21 6.47 -6.58
N VAL A 122 -7.17 7.27 -6.28
CA VAL A 122 -5.86 7.17 -6.95
C VAL A 122 -5.12 5.92 -6.50
N ILE A 123 -5.14 5.61 -5.20
CA ILE A 123 -4.54 4.37 -4.68
C ILE A 123 -5.21 3.17 -5.35
N LYS A 124 -6.54 3.10 -5.36
CA LYS A 124 -7.30 2.02 -6.02
C LYS A 124 -6.93 1.89 -7.51
N ARG A 125 -6.89 3.00 -8.24
CA ARG A 125 -6.51 2.98 -9.67
C ARG A 125 -5.07 2.56 -9.92
N ALA A 126 -4.16 2.83 -8.99
CA ALA A 126 -2.76 2.45 -9.12
C ALA A 126 -2.53 0.95 -8.79
N GLU A 127 -3.25 0.43 -7.80
CA GLU A 127 -3.07 -0.92 -7.27
C GLU A 127 -3.89 -1.98 -8.03
N ASP A 128 -5.10 -1.64 -8.44
CA ASP A 128 -5.94 -2.52 -9.25
C ASP A 128 -5.44 -2.53 -10.71
N ARG A 129 -5.13 -3.74 -11.20
CA ARG A 129 -4.51 -3.89 -12.53
C ARG A 129 -5.45 -3.55 -13.68
N ASP A 130 -6.75 -3.76 -13.50
CA ASP A 130 -7.75 -3.41 -14.51
C ASP A 130 -7.94 -1.89 -14.57
N LEU A 131 -8.16 -1.27 -13.42
CA LEU A 131 -8.30 0.18 -13.33
C LEU A 131 -7.03 0.91 -13.79
N PHE A 132 -5.85 0.37 -13.44
CA PHE A 132 -4.59 0.92 -13.93
C PHE A 132 -4.46 0.81 -15.45
N ARG A 133 -4.78 -0.36 -16.03
CA ARG A 133 -4.77 -0.58 -17.47
C ARG A 133 -5.70 0.38 -18.21
N GLU A 134 -6.92 0.59 -17.70
CA GLU A 134 -7.88 1.54 -18.24
C GLU A 134 -7.36 2.97 -18.15
N THR A 135 -6.79 3.35 -17.02
CA THR A 135 -6.18 4.67 -16.79
C THR A 135 -5.06 4.95 -17.78
N VAL A 136 -4.16 3.98 -17.99
CA VAL A 136 -3.03 4.11 -18.92
C VAL A 136 -3.52 4.22 -20.36
N ARG A 137 -4.53 3.43 -20.75
CA ARG A 137 -5.16 3.53 -22.09
C ARG A 137 -5.86 4.87 -22.31
N ALA A 138 -6.58 5.36 -21.31
CA ALA A 138 -7.23 6.67 -21.36
C ALA A 138 -6.22 7.81 -21.52
N ALA A 139 -5.00 7.64 -20.99
CA ALA A 139 -3.89 8.57 -21.22
C ALA A 139 -3.23 8.45 -22.60
N GLY A 140 -3.74 7.58 -23.49
CA GLY A 140 -3.21 7.37 -24.84
C GLY A 140 -1.95 6.51 -24.90
N LEU A 141 -1.59 5.83 -23.81
CA LEU A 141 -0.43 4.97 -23.74
C LEU A 141 -0.78 3.51 -24.04
N GLN A 142 0.21 2.77 -24.54
CA GLN A 142 0.07 1.34 -24.80
C GLN A 142 0.31 0.52 -23.54
N VAL A 143 -0.46 -0.55 -23.42
CA VAL A 143 -0.29 -1.58 -22.37
C VAL A 143 -0.07 -2.95 -23.03
N PRO A 144 0.65 -3.86 -22.38
CA PRO A 144 0.79 -5.23 -22.86
C PRO A 144 -0.59 -5.89 -23.02
N THR A 145 -0.73 -6.75 -24.04
CA THR A 145 -1.91 -7.61 -24.16
C THR A 145 -1.99 -8.51 -22.93
N SER A 146 -3.08 -8.39 -22.20
CA SER A 146 -3.27 -9.13 -20.95
C SER A 146 -4.72 -9.50 -20.76
N GLN A 147 -4.94 -10.55 -19.98
CA GLN A 147 -6.26 -10.99 -19.53
C GLN A 147 -6.20 -11.21 -18.01
N ILE A 148 -7.24 -10.74 -17.32
CA ILE A 148 -7.43 -10.98 -15.90
C ILE A 148 -8.30 -12.23 -15.76
N VAL A 149 -7.92 -13.11 -14.85
CA VAL A 149 -8.64 -14.32 -14.48
C VAL A 149 -8.71 -14.39 -12.96
N THR A 150 -9.88 -14.67 -12.42
CA THR A 150 -10.13 -14.83 -10.98
C THR A 150 -10.41 -16.29 -10.61
N SER A 151 -10.46 -17.17 -11.62
CA SER A 151 -10.66 -18.61 -11.43
C SER A 151 -10.08 -19.39 -12.61
N MET A 152 -9.81 -20.68 -12.40
CA MET A 152 -9.21 -21.57 -13.40
C MET A 152 -10.08 -21.77 -14.64
N ASP A 153 -11.39 -21.73 -14.51
CA ASP A 153 -12.35 -21.89 -15.60
C ASP A 153 -12.38 -20.70 -16.58
N GLN A 154 -11.91 -19.51 -16.13
CA GLN A 154 -11.79 -18.32 -16.97
C GLN A 154 -10.55 -18.32 -17.86
N VAL A 155 -9.63 -19.27 -17.66
CA VAL A 155 -8.40 -19.35 -18.45
C VAL A 155 -8.73 -19.74 -19.89
N PRO A 156 -8.28 -18.97 -20.90
CA PRO A 156 -8.57 -19.30 -22.29
C PRO A 156 -8.03 -20.66 -22.68
N ARG A 157 -8.79 -21.39 -23.50
CA ARG A 157 -8.32 -22.67 -24.06
C ARG A 157 -7.03 -22.53 -24.87
N HIS A 158 -6.84 -21.36 -25.50
CA HIS A 158 -5.65 -21.04 -26.28
C HIS A 158 -4.96 -19.82 -25.68
N VAL A 159 -3.82 -20.06 -25.03
CA VAL A 159 -2.91 -19.03 -24.52
C VAL A 159 -1.62 -19.12 -25.33
N SER A 160 -1.19 -17.99 -25.89
CA SER A 160 0.12 -17.89 -26.56
C SER A 160 1.23 -17.93 -25.52
N LEU A 161 2.12 -18.89 -25.64
CA LEU A 161 3.29 -19.06 -24.78
C LEU A 161 4.55 -18.49 -25.45
N PRO A 162 5.50 -17.94 -24.69
CA PRO A 162 5.50 -17.80 -23.24
C PRO A 162 4.56 -16.69 -22.74
N VAL A 163 4.02 -16.83 -21.54
CA VAL A 163 3.17 -15.83 -20.88
C VAL A 163 3.65 -15.55 -19.47
N ILE A 164 3.54 -14.30 -19.03
CA ILE A 164 3.87 -13.88 -17.67
C ILE A 164 2.59 -13.84 -16.84
N LEU A 165 2.63 -14.52 -15.69
CA LEU A 165 1.57 -14.46 -14.70
C LEU A 165 1.97 -13.50 -13.58
N ARG A 166 1.04 -12.65 -13.19
CA ARG A 166 1.25 -11.68 -12.12
C ARG A 166 0.00 -11.59 -11.26
N PRO A 167 -0.01 -12.17 -10.05
CA PRO A 167 -1.10 -12.00 -9.10
C PRO A 167 -1.31 -10.52 -8.78
N ALA A 168 -2.53 -10.15 -8.46
CA ALA A 168 -2.85 -8.80 -7.99
C ALA A 168 -2.44 -8.64 -6.52
N PHE A 169 -2.19 -7.41 -6.09
CA PHE A 169 -1.89 -7.03 -4.70
C PHE A 169 -0.73 -7.80 -4.05
N THR A 170 0.21 -8.30 -4.85
CA THR A 170 1.42 -8.98 -4.36
C THR A 170 2.66 -8.15 -4.63
N LEU A 171 3.64 -8.22 -3.72
CA LEU A 171 4.91 -7.52 -3.82
C LEU A 171 6.04 -8.50 -4.16
N GLY A 172 7.09 -8.01 -4.83
CA GLY A 172 8.32 -8.79 -5.08
C GLY A 172 8.14 -9.96 -6.05
N GLY A 173 7.04 -9.97 -6.83
CA GLY A 173 6.76 -11.06 -7.79
C GLY A 173 6.27 -12.36 -7.14
N HIS A 174 5.85 -12.32 -5.87
CA HIS A 174 5.28 -13.47 -5.17
C HIS A 174 4.11 -14.07 -5.96
N GLY A 175 4.02 -15.40 -6.04
CA GLY A 175 2.99 -16.13 -6.77
C GLY A 175 3.06 -16.01 -8.31
N GLY A 176 3.87 -15.08 -8.84
CA GLY A 176 4.03 -14.84 -10.27
C GLY A 176 5.11 -15.71 -10.91
N GLY A 177 5.21 -15.63 -12.25
CA GLY A 177 6.23 -16.32 -13.01
C GLY A 177 6.00 -16.29 -14.51
N THR A 178 6.92 -16.87 -15.25
CA THR A 178 6.81 -17.06 -16.70
C THR A 178 6.49 -18.50 -17.01
N ALA A 179 5.36 -18.74 -17.66
CA ALA A 179 4.99 -20.06 -18.17
C ALA A 179 5.44 -20.19 -19.63
N ARG A 180 6.21 -21.23 -19.92
CA ARG A 180 6.65 -21.63 -21.27
C ARG A 180 5.92 -22.86 -21.79
N THR A 181 5.31 -23.64 -20.89
CA THR A 181 4.47 -24.80 -21.20
C THR A 181 3.09 -24.67 -20.57
N ARG A 182 2.15 -25.51 -20.99
CA ARG A 182 0.79 -25.54 -20.40
C ARG A 182 0.80 -26.03 -18.96
N GLU A 183 1.67 -26.97 -18.65
CA GLU A 183 1.82 -27.52 -17.29
C GLU A 183 2.35 -26.43 -16.33
N GLU A 184 3.32 -25.64 -16.79
CA GLU A 184 3.81 -24.48 -16.04
C GLU A 184 2.74 -23.44 -15.84
N LEU A 185 1.96 -23.14 -16.89
CA LEU A 185 0.83 -22.21 -16.83
C LEU A 185 -0.18 -22.63 -15.77
N HIS A 186 -0.60 -23.90 -15.78
CA HIS A 186 -1.58 -24.42 -14.84
C HIS A 186 -1.10 -24.32 -13.40
N ARG A 187 0.12 -24.79 -13.13
CA ARG A 187 0.74 -24.73 -11.80
C ARG A 187 0.91 -23.30 -11.27
N LEU A 188 1.34 -22.38 -12.13
CA LEU A 188 1.51 -20.97 -11.74
C LEU A 188 0.16 -20.27 -11.52
N LEU A 189 -0.87 -20.62 -12.29
CA LEU A 189 -2.22 -20.10 -12.08
C LEU A 189 -2.81 -20.58 -10.76
N GLU A 190 -2.75 -21.88 -10.45
CA GLU A 190 -3.21 -22.44 -9.17
C GLU A 190 -2.54 -21.71 -7.98
N ARG A 191 -1.22 -21.57 -8.06
CA ARG A 191 -0.48 -20.87 -7.03
C ARG A 191 -0.85 -19.38 -6.94
N GLY A 192 -0.91 -18.69 -8.07
CA GLY A 192 -1.24 -17.27 -8.12
C GLY A 192 -2.63 -16.96 -7.60
N LEU A 193 -3.63 -17.79 -7.93
CA LEU A 193 -5.00 -17.67 -7.44
C LEU A 193 -5.11 -17.98 -5.94
N ALA A 194 -4.26 -18.87 -5.41
CA ALA A 194 -4.23 -19.17 -3.97
C ALA A 194 -3.57 -18.03 -3.15
N GLU A 195 -2.63 -17.30 -3.74
CA GLU A 195 -1.88 -16.23 -3.08
C GLU A 195 -2.51 -14.83 -3.30
N SER A 196 -3.39 -14.68 -4.31
CA SER A 196 -4.07 -13.41 -4.59
C SER A 196 -5.28 -13.24 -3.67
N PRO A 197 -5.42 -12.08 -3.00
CA PRO A 197 -6.58 -11.81 -2.15
C PRO A 197 -7.86 -11.51 -2.95
N VAL A 198 -7.75 -11.36 -4.26
CA VAL A 198 -8.84 -11.08 -5.21
C VAL A 198 -8.70 -11.92 -6.44
#